data_919628a66c462c9ec995974f0bbc5f4a
#
_entry.id   919628a66c462c9ec995974f0bbc5f4a
#
_cell.length_a   1.000
_cell.length_b   1.000
_cell.length_c   1.000
_cell.angle_alpha   90.00
_cell.angle_beta   90.00
_cell.angle_gamma   90.00
#
_symmetry.space_group_name_H-M   'P 1'
#
loop_
_entity.id
_entity.type
_entity.pdbx_description
1 polymer ?
#
loop_
_entity_poly.entity_id
_entity_poly.type
_entity_poly.pdbx_seq_one_letter_code
_entity_poly.pdbx_strand_id
1 'polypeptide(L)'
;MTANRQKIFVLLFLIVSFLSYTAFLYTDLPVKYNPSKKDEGAGKLVWQQYNCNACHQVYGLGGYLGPDLTNVYSLRGQEYIKAFLKTGTGAMPKFSLSNEETHSLLSFLKDIDASGKADPKTFTLNYDGT
;
A
#
# COMPACT_ATOMS: atom_id res chain seq x y z
N MET A 1 29.18 43.84 -1.40
CA MET A 1 28.78 43.16 -2.66
C MET A 1 29.05 41.65 -2.66
N THR A 2 29.99 41.13 -1.84
CA THR A 2 30.35 39.69 -1.80
C THR A 2 29.29 38.81 -1.16
N ALA A 3 28.65 39.25 -0.07
CA ALA A 3 27.66 38.45 0.66
C ALA A 3 26.38 38.09 -0.17
N ASN A 4 25.94 38.97 -1.06
CA ASN A 4 24.80 38.70 -1.92
C ASN A 4 25.16 37.71 -3.03
N ARG A 5 26.34 37.73 -3.55
CA ARG A 5 26.81 36.74 -4.54
C ARG A 5 26.91 35.35 -3.92
N GLN A 6 27.41 35.22 -2.70
CA GLN A 6 27.48 33.97 -1.97
C GLN A 6 26.07 33.40 -1.72
N LYS A 7 25.11 34.22 -1.32
CA LYS A 7 23.71 33.78 -1.14
C LYS A 7 23.07 33.25 -2.44
N ILE A 8 23.33 33.95 -3.56
CA ILE A 8 22.85 33.52 -4.88
C ILE A 8 23.50 32.20 -5.28
N PHE A 9 24.81 32.02 -5.06
CA PHE A 9 25.47 30.75 -5.36
C PHE A 9 24.92 29.58 -4.54
N VAL A 10 24.70 29.78 -3.24
CA VAL A 10 24.11 28.76 -2.36
C VAL A 10 22.68 28.42 -2.83
N LEU A 11 21.88 29.43 -3.16
CA LEU A 11 20.51 29.21 -3.64
C LEU A 11 20.50 28.42 -4.96
N LEU A 12 21.32 28.81 -5.92
CA LEU A 12 21.44 28.11 -7.20
C LEU A 12 21.93 26.68 -7.02
N PHE A 13 22.88 26.44 -6.14
CA PHE A 13 23.39 25.11 -5.83
C PHE A 13 22.27 24.23 -5.26
N LEU A 14 21.46 24.73 -4.32
CA LEU A 14 20.35 24.00 -3.73
C LEU A 14 19.27 23.68 -4.78
N ILE A 15 18.92 24.63 -5.65
CA ILE A 15 17.94 24.42 -6.72
C ILE A 15 18.45 23.35 -7.70
N VAL A 16 19.69 23.44 -8.16
CA VAL A 16 20.27 22.46 -9.09
C VAL A 16 20.33 21.07 -8.44
N SER A 17 20.77 20.98 -7.18
CA SER A 17 20.82 19.73 -6.43
C SER A 17 19.42 19.10 -6.30
N PHE A 18 18.41 19.88 -5.95
CA PHE A 18 17.04 19.42 -5.86
C PHE A 18 16.48 18.92 -7.20
N LEU A 19 16.69 19.69 -8.27
CA LEU A 19 16.23 19.32 -9.61
C LEU A 19 16.95 18.07 -10.12
N SER A 20 18.26 17.95 -9.88
CA SER A 20 19.05 16.77 -10.26
C SER A 20 18.59 15.53 -9.51
N TYR A 21 18.35 15.63 -8.21
CA TYR A 21 17.84 14.53 -7.41
C TYR A 21 16.44 14.13 -7.86
N THR A 22 15.58 15.09 -8.12
CA THR A 22 14.21 14.82 -8.63
C THR A 22 14.28 14.14 -10.01
N ALA A 23 15.10 14.64 -10.92
CA ALA A 23 15.30 14.00 -12.23
C ALA A 23 15.82 12.56 -12.08
N PHE A 24 16.80 12.33 -11.20
CA PHE A 24 17.31 10.99 -10.90
C PHE A 24 16.21 10.06 -10.39
N LEU A 25 15.36 10.51 -9.45
CA LEU A 25 14.24 9.70 -8.95
C LEU A 25 13.26 9.28 -10.06
N TYR A 26 12.99 10.20 -11.00
CA TYR A 26 12.02 9.91 -12.08
C TYR A 26 12.62 9.14 -13.26
N THR A 27 13.94 9.19 -13.45
CA THR A 27 14.60 8.51 -14.59
C THR A 27 15.22 7.17 -14.20
N ASP A 28 15.90 7.09 -13.05
CA ASP A 28 16.66 5.90 -12.64
C ASP A 28 15.93 4.99 -11.66
N LEU A 29 14.87 5.50 -10.99
CA LEU A 29 13.91 4.68 -10.31
C LEU A 29 12.64 4.51 -11.17
N PRO A 30 12.71 3.81 -12.31
CA PRO A 30 11.49 3.40 -12.95
C PRO A 30 10.74 2.58 -11.90
N VAL A 31 9.53 3.00 -11.57
CA VAL A 31 8.57 2.05 -11.00
C VAL A 31 8.71 0.83 -11.88
N LYS A 32 9.34 -0.22 -11.39
CA LYS A 32 9.45 -1.49 -12.12
C LYS A 32 8.02 -1.97 -12.27
N TYR A 33 7.35 -1.42 -13.30
CA TYR A 33 6.07 -1.94 -13.74
C TYR A 33 6.34 -3.37 -14.17
N ASN A 34 6.11 -4.28 -13.26
CA ASN A 34 6.14 -5.69 -13.56
C ASN A 34 4.79 -6.01 -14.19
N PRO A 35 4.72 -6.30 -15.51
CA PRO A 35 3.45 -6.63 -16.15
C PRO A 35 2.77 -7.85 -15.53
N SER A 36 3.52 -8.74 -14.85
CA SER A 36 2.96 -9.83 -14.06
C SER A 36 2.31 -9.35 -12.74
N LYS A 37 2.55 -8.11 -12.32
CA LYS A 37 1.94 -7.44 -11.16
C LYS A 37 0.80 -6.49 -11.53
N LYS A 38 0.32 -6.54 -12.76
CA LYS A 38 -0.80 -5.70 -13.21
C LYS A 38 -2.04 -5.91 -12.35
N ASP A 39 -2.32 -7.15 -11.99
CA ASP A 39 -3.47 -7.51 -11.17
C ASP A 39 -3.34 -7.02 -9.72
N GLU A 40 -2.12 -6.97 -9.16
CA GLU A 40 -1.86 -6.42 -7.83
C GLU A 40 -2.15 -4.91 -7.77
N GLY A 41 -1.70 -4.17 -8.80
CA GLY A 41 -1.99 -2.74 -8.93
C GLY A 41 -3.49 -2.48 -9.06
N ALA A 42 -4.19 -3.27 -9.87
CA ALA A 42 -5.62 -3.20 -10.02
C ALA A 42 -6.35 -3.56 -8.71
N GLY A 43 -5.90 -4.57 -7.98
CA GLY A 43 -6.47 -4.95 -6.70
C GLY A 43 -6.30 -3.87 -5.62
N LYS A 44 -5.17 -3.16 -5.61
CA LYS A 44 -4.97 -2.00 -4.74
C LYS A 44 -5.95 -0.86 -5.08
N LEU A 45 -6.24 -0.63 -6.35
CA LEU A 45 -7.24 0.35 -6.76
C LEU A 45 -8.64 -0.06 -6.31
N VAL A 46 -9.01 -1.33 -6.45
CA VAL A 46 -10.29 -1.87 -5.91
C VAL A 46 -10.36 -1.65 -4.40
N TRP A 47 -9.29 -1.98 -3.66
CA TRP A 47 -9.20 -1.74 -2.21
C TRP A 47 -9.46 -0.27 -1.84
N GLN A 48 -8.90 0.66 -2.60
CA GLN A 48 -9.08 2.09 -2.39
C GLN A 48 -10.48 2.57 -2.80
N GLN A 49 -10.98 2.12 -3.94
CA GLN A 49 -12.29 2.50 -4.49
C GLN A 49 -13.44 2.13 -3.55
N TYR A 50 -13.38 0.94 -2.96
CA TYR A 50 -14.37 0.46 -2.00
C TYR A 50 -14.05 0.85 -0.56
N ASN A 51 -13.01 1.66 -0.35
CA ASN A 51 -12.61 2.24 0.95
C ASN A 51 -12.44 1.17 2.05
N CYS A 52 -11.87 0.02 1.70
CA CYS A 52 -11.72 -1.10 2.63
C CYS A 52 -10.88 -0.75 3.86
N ASN A 53 -9.92 0.17 3.73
CA ASN A 53 -9.08 0.66 4.82
C ASN A 53 -9.83 1.50 5.87
N ALA A 54 -11.05 1.96 5.59
CA ALA A 54 -11.87 2.64 6.60
C ALA A 54 -12.27 1.71 7.76
N CYS A 55 -12.40 0.41 7.47
CA CYS A 55 -12.80 -0.61 8.44
C CYS A 55 -11.68 -1.60 8.75
N HIS A 56 -10.84 -1.92 7.78
CA HIS A 56 -9.82 -2.96 7.86
C HIS A 56 -8.41 -2.39 7.95
N GLN A 57 -7.52 -3.18 8.54
CA GLN A 57 -6.10 -2.88 8.64
C GLN A 57 -5.30 -3.75 7.66
N VAL A 58 -4.14 -3.23 7.26
CA VAL A 58 -3.04 -3.96 6.66
C VAL A 58 -1.79 -3.55 7.45
N TYR A 59 -1.10 -4.51 8.03
CA TYR A 59 0.03 -4.28 8.96
C TYR A 59 -0.32 -3.38 10.15
N GLY A 60 -1.51 -3.55 10.71
CA GLY A 60 -1.99 -2.73 11.81
C GLY A 60 -2.37 -1.30 11.44
N LEU A 61 -2.31 -0.93 10.15
CA LEU A 61 -2.62 0.40 9.64
C LEU A 61 -3.99 0.41 8.95
N GLY A 62 -4.91 1.19 9.43
CA GLY A 62 -6.28 1.30 8.92
C GLY A 62 -7.32 1.39 10.01
N GLY A 63 -8.58 1.11 9.66
CA GLY A 63 -9.71 1.14 10.59
C GLY A 63 -9.77 -0.09 11.50
N TYR A 64 -10.35 0.09 12.68
CA TYR A 64 -10.46 -0.95 13.72
C TYR A 64 -11.85 -1.60 13.81
N LEU A 65 -12.73 -1.32 12.85
CA LEU A 65 -14.08 -1.92 12.84
C LEU A 65 -14.05 -3.37 12.36
N GLY A 66 -13.15 -3.69 11.44
CA GLY A 66 -12.89 -5.03 10.93
C GLY A 66 -11.52 -5.56 11.38
N PRO A 67 -11.25 -6.85 11.14
CA PRO A 67 -9.95 -7.45 11.46
C PRO A 67 -8.85 -6.95 10.51
N ASP A 68 -7.60 -7.11 10.93
CA ASP A 68 -6.43 -6.97 10.07
C ASP A 68 -6.45 -8.04 8.97
N LEU A 69 -6.26 -7.61 7.73
CA LEU A 69 -6.35 -8.47 6.54
C LEU A 69 -4.98 -8.83 5.96
N THR A 70 -3.87 -8.48 6.61
CA THR A 70 -2.51 -8.77 6.10
C THR A 70 -2.34 -10.22 5.72
N ASN A 71 -2.71 -11.15 6.59
CA ASN A 71 -2.55 -12.58 6.34
C ASN A 71 -3.88 -13.33 6.14
N VAL A 72 -4.93 -12.62 5.74
CA VAL A 72 -6.27 -13.22 5.56
C VAL A 72 -6.28 -14.28 4.47
N TYR A 73 -5.44 -14.13 3.44
CA TYR A 73 -5.41 -15.06 2.30
C TYR A 73 -4.92 -16.44 2.72
N SER A 74 -3.82 -16.55 3.46
CA SER A 74 -3.31 -17.83 3.99
C SER A 74 -4.15 -18.39 5.13
N LEU A 75 -4.68 -17.51 6.01
CA LEU A 75 -5.44 -17.94 7.18
C LEU A 75 -6.85 -18.43 6.85
N ARG A 76 -7.52 -17.87 5.84
CA ARG A 76 -8.92 -18.13 5.53
C ARG A 76 -9.16 -18.67 4.13
N GLY A 77 -8.26 -18.42 3.21
CA GLY A 77 -8.38 -18.82 1.81
C GLY A 77 -9.32 -17.93 0.99
N GLN A 78 -9.17 -18.03 -0.32
CA GLN A 78 -9.88 -17.19 -1.27
C GLN A 78 -11.41 -17.35 -1.26
N GLU A 79 -11.91 -18.55 -1.07
CA GLU A 79 -13.36 -18.81 -1.10
C GLU A 79 -14.08 -18.17 0.09
N TYR A 80 -13.43 -18.19 1.26
CA TYR A 80 -13.93 -17.46 2.43
C TYR A 80 -14.00 -15.96 2.17
N ILE A 81 -12.95 -15.36 1.60
CA ILE A 81 -12.92 -13.94 1.27
C ILE A 81 -14.04 -13.60 0.29
N LYS A 82 -14.20 -14.38 -0.79
CA LYS A 82 -15.27 -14.19 -1.78
C LYS A 82 -16.65 -14.25 -1.15
N ALA A 83 -16.88 -15.22 -0.26
CA ALA A 83 -18.16 -15.37 0.42
C ALA A 83 -18.48 -14.11 1.24
N PHE A 84 -17.55 -13.60 2.04
CA PHE A 84 -17.75 -12.40 2.85
C PHE A 84 -17.95 -11.13 2.01
N LEU A 85 -17.26 -11.00 0.89
CA LEU A 85 -17.46 -9.87 -0.03
C LEU A 85 -18.89 -9.87 -0.60
N LYS A 86 -19.45 -11.05 -0.91
CA LYS A 86 -20.79 -11.18 -1.49
C LYS A 86 -21.92 -11.07 -0.46
N THR A 87 -21.72 -11.63 0.72
CA THR A 87 -22.79 -11.69 1.74
C THR A 87 -22.74 -10.51 2.69
N GLY A 88 -21.55 -9.95 2.95
CA GLY A 88 -21.33 -9.02 4.05
C GLY A 88 -21.51 -9.69 5.41
N THR A 89 -21.55 -8.87 6.45
CA THR A 89 -21.88 -9.23 7.84
C THR A 89 -22.66 -8.09 8.47
N GLY A 90 -22.97 -8.17 9.78
CA GLY A 90 -23.70 -7.10 10.45
C GLY A 90 -23.01 -5.72 10.35
N ALA A 91 -21.68 -5.68 10.35
CA ALA A 91 -20.89 -4.43 10.25
C ALA A 91 -20.28 -4.22 8.85
N MET A 92 -19.96 -5.29 8.13
CA MET A 92 -19.36 -5.24 6.81
C MET A 92 -20.45 -5.23 5.74
N PRO A 93 -20.55 -4.22 4.88
CA PRO A 93 -21.51 -4.21 3.79
C PRO A 93 -21.21 -5.32 2.77
N LYS A 94 -22.22 -5.71 2.01
CA LYS A 94 -22.03 -6.54 0.83
C LYS A 94 -21.54 -5.69 -0.34
N PHE A 95 -20.62 -6.23 -1.12
CA PHE A 95 -20.04 -5.55 -2.28
C PHE A 95 -20.45 -6.24 -3.58
N SER A 96 -20.83 -5.44 -4.57
CA SER A 96 -21.15 -5.92 -5.92
C SER A 96 -19.93 -5.81 -6.83
N LEU A 97 -18.86 -6.54 -6.47
CA LEU A 97 -17.63 -6.62 -7.26
C LEU A 97 -17.84 -7.48 -8.50
N SER A 98 -17.29 -7.06 -9.63
CA SER A 98 -17.18 -7.90 -10.81
C SER A 98 -16.21 -9.07 -10.55
N ASN A 99 -16.23 -10.07 -11.43
CA ASN A 99 -15.28 -11.19 -11.32
C ASN A 99 -13.83 -10.72 -11.47
N GLU A 100 -13.58 -9.74 -12.32
CA GLU A 100 -12.26 -9.16 -12.54
C GLU A 100 -11.77 -8.37 -11.32
N GLU A 101 -12.61 -7.51 -10.75
CA GLU A 101 -12.31 -6.80 -9.50
C GLU A 101 -12.06 -7.74 -8.34
N THR A 102 -12.87 -8.79 -8.21
CA THR A 102 -12.70 -9.83 -7.19
C THR A 102 -11.35 -10.53 -7.35
N HIS A 103 -10.99 -10.92 -8.58
CA HIS A 103 -9.71 -11.57 -8.86
C HIS A 103 -8.53 -10.65 -8.52
N SER A 104 -8.60 -9.39 -8.96
CA SER A 104 -7.56 -8.39 -8.71
C SER A 104 -7.40 -8.12 -7.21
N LEU A 105 -8.49 -8.00 -6.45
CA LEU A 105 -8.47 -7.82 -5.01
C LEU A 105 -7.84 -9.02 -4.30
N LEU A 106 -8.18 -10.25 -4.71
CA LEU A 106 -7.58 -11.47 -4.16
C LEU A 106 -6.08 -11.55 -4.46
N SER A 107 -5.64 -11.14 -5.65
CA SER A 107 -4.24 -11.08 -6.02
C SER A 107 -3.48 -10.08 -5.13
N PHE A 108 -4.06 -8.92 -4.89
CA PHE A 108 -3.51 -7.91 -3.97
C PHE A 108 -3.39 -8.44 -2.53
N LEU A 109 -4.44 -9.07 -1.99
CA LEU A 109 -4.40 -9.66 -0.64
C LEU A 109 -3.39 -10.81 -0.54
N LYS A 110 -3.22 -11.60 -1.59
CA LYS A 110 -2.20 -12.65 -1.67
C LYS A 110 -0.78 -12.08 -1.66
N ASP A 111 -0.55 -10.98 -2.36
CA ASP A 111 0.76 -10.31 -2.39
C ASP A 111 1.10 -9.71 -1.01
N ILE A 112 0.15 -9.06 -0.37
CA ILE A 112 0.32 -8.57 1.02
C ILE A 112 0.66 -9.72 1.95
N ASP A 113 -0.08 -10.83 1.88
CA ASP A 113 0.15 -12.02 2.71
C ASP A 113 1.55 -12.59 2.54
N ALA A 114 2.07 -12.59 1.31
CA ALA A 114 3.42 -13.04 1.00
C ALA A 114 4.53 -12.05 1.44
N SER A 115 4.20 -10.79 1.67
CA SER A 115 5.17 -9.74 1.99
C SER A 115 5.57 -9.71 3.47
N GLY A 116 4.80 -10.35 4.38
CA GLY A 116 5.15 -10.43 5.79
C GLY A 116 4.01 -10.91 6.70
N LYS A 117 4.21 -10.77 7.99
CA LYS A 117 3.21 -11.14 9.02
C LYS A 117 2.82 -9.92 9.84
N ALA A 118 1.53 -9.71 10.05
CA ALA A 118 1.00 -8.68 10.92
C ALA A 118 0.70 -9.26 12.31
N ASP A 119 1.73 -9.58 13.05
CA ASP A 119 1.60 -9.91 14.48
C ASP A 119 2.35 -8.87 15.31
N PRO A 120 1.63 -7.90 15.92
CA PRO A 120 2.26 -6.85 16.73
C PRO A 120 3.10 -7.41 17.90
N LYS A 121 2.79 -8.64 18.37
CA LYS A 121 3.53 -9.28 19.45
C LYS A 121 4.93 -9.76 19.02
N THR A 122 5.15 -9.90 17.71
CA THR A 122 6.45 -10.31 17.15
C THR A 122 7.31 -9.12 16.76
N PHE A 123 6.79 -7.89 16.82
CA PHE A 123 7.55 -6.69 16.50
C PHE A 123 8.53 -6.40 17.64
N THR A 124 9.81 -6.45 17.33
CA THR A 124 10.85 -5.99 18.25
C THR A 124 10.84 -4.47 18.25
N LEU A 125 10.50 -3.88 19.40
CA LEU A 125 10.65 -2.44 19.59
C LEU A 125 12.14 -2.17 19.79
N ASN A 126 12.80 -1.68 18.76
CA ASN A 126 14.16 -1.17 18.90
C ASN A 126 14.11 0.20 19.58
N TYR A 127 15.13 0.51 20.41
CA TYR A 127 15.20 1.74 21.20
C TYR A 127 15.32 3.01 20.34
N ASP A 128 15.67 2.86 19.08
CA ASP A 128 15.79 3.90 18.05
C ASP A 128 14.50 4.14 17.24
N GLY A 129 13.43 3.39 17.53
CA GLY A 129 12.13 3.54 16.87
C GLY A 129 12.02 2.89 15.49
N THR A 130 12.96 2.00 15.12
CA THR A 130 12.91 1.22 13.87
C THR A 130 12.60 -0.24 14.11
#